data_8685253609bc360067862790d58a1176
#
_entry.id   8685253609bc360067862790d58a1176
#
_cell.length_a   1.000
_cell.length_b   1.000
_cell.length_c   1.000
_cell.angle_alpha   90.00
_cell.angle_beta   90.00
_cell.angle_gamma   90.00
#
_symmetry.space_group_name_H-M   'P 1'
#
loop_
_entity.id
_entity.type
_entity.pdbx_description
1 polymer ?
#
loop_
_entity_poly.entity_id
_entity_poly.type
_entity_poly.pdbx_seq_one_letter_code
_entity_poly.pdbx_strand_id
1 'polypeptide(L)'
;PRIIWLIILHGIILRVRPKKSAKLYESIWTPSGSPLLVISKQQKEAVAKALAEKYGDDVKVELAMRYGEPTINDALDRLQLAGVSKIVALPLYPQYAGPTVGSSFDAIVNKIKTWCWIPSLSFISGYHDNPKYIDALALSVNKHIEEHGKPDKLVLSFHGMPKYFLEQGD
;
A
#
# COMPACT_ATOMS: atom_id res chain seq x y z
N PRO A 1 -8.39 16.31 27.44
CA PRO A 1 -9.72 16.44 27.19
C PRO A 1 -10.13 16.04 25.80
N ARG A 2 -10.66 14.80 25.71
CA ARG A 2 -11.11 14.17 24.47
C ARG A 2 -12.22 14.97 23.77
N ILE A 3 -13.10 15.59 24.54
CA ILE A 3 -14.22 16.40 24.03
C ILE A 3 -13.73 17.65 23.26
N ILE A 4 -12.76 18.37 23.81
CA ILE A 4 -12.18 19.55 23.16
C ILE A 4 -11.52 19.15 21.84
N TRP A 5 -10.79 18.03 21.83
CA TRP A 5 -10.21 17.48 20.61
C TRP A 5 -11.26 17.14 19.55
N LEU A 6 -12.38 16.52 19.93
CA LEU A 6 -13.47 16.19 19.00
C LEU A 6 -14.10 17.46 18.41
N ILE A 7 -14.30 18.50 19.21
CA ILE A 7 -14.82 19.80 18.71
C ILE A 7 -13.86 20.42 17.68
N ILE A 8 -12.57 20.45 17.98
CA ILE A 8 -11.54 20.95 17.05
C ILE A 8 -11.46 20.09 15.80
N LEU A 9 -11.49 18.77 15.94
CA LEU A 9 -11.45 17.82 14.84
C LEU A 9 -12.63 18.02 13.87
N HIS A 10 -13.85 17.98 14.38
CA HIS A 10 -15.06 18.07 13.56
C HIS A 10 -15.42 19.50 13.14
N GLY A 11 -15.11 20.49 14.00
CA GLY A 11 -15.42 21.90 13.72
C GLY A 11 -14.46 22.56 12.73
N ILE A 12 -13.17 22.23 12.82
CA ILE A 12 -12.12 22.94 12.08
C ILE A 12 -11.35 21.99 11.15
N ILE A 13 -10.72 20.94 11.73
CA ILE A 13 -9.75 20.13 10.97
C ILE A 13 -10.39 19.43 9.79
N LEU A 14 -11.48 18.71 10.02
CA LEU A 14 -12.17 17.95 8.96
C LEU A 14 -12.88 18.85 7.92
N ARG A 15 -13.04 20.14 8.18
CA ARG A 15 -13.63 21.09 7.22
C ARG A 15 -12.60 21.80 6.36
N VAL A 16 -11.41 22.07 6.92
CA VAL A 16 -10.37 22.87 6.27
C VAL A 16 -9.30 22.01 5.61
N ARG A 17 -8.79 21.01 6.33
CA ARG A 17 -7.68 20.16 5.85
C ARG A 17 -8.02 19.37 4.58
N PRO A 18 -9.20 18.72 4.44
CA PRO A 18 -9.49 17.92 3.26
C PRO A 18 -9.43 18.74 1.97
N LYS A 19 -10.00 19.97 1.96
CA LYS A 19 -9.98 20.85 0.79
C LYS A 19 -8.57 21.29 0.40
N LYS A 20 -7.72 21.59 1.38
CA LYS A 20 -6.32 21.97 1.14
C LYS A 20 -5.50 20.79 0.62
N SER A 21 -5.68 19.62 1.23
CA SER A 21 -5.00 18.39 0.78
C SER A 21 -5.47 17.98 -0.62
N ALA A 22 -6.77 18.07 -0.91
CA ALA A 22 -7.31 17.74 -2.23
C ALA A 22 -6.65 18.55 -3.36
N LYS A 23 -6.47 19.87 -3.17
CA LYS A 23 -5.77 20.72 -4.14
C LYS A 23 -4.31 20.32 -4.37
N LEU A 24 -3.61 19.90 -3.31
CA LEU A 24 -2.23 19.42 -3.42
C LEU A 24 -2.17 18.08 -4.18
N TYR A 25 -3.10 17.16 -3.92
CA TYR A 25 -3.20 15.92 -4.67
C TYR A 25 -3.58 16.17 -6.13
N GLU A 26 -4.54 17.10 -6.40
CA GLU A 26 -4.97 17.46 -7.74
C GLU A 26 -3.78 17.95 -8.61
N SER A 27 -2.83 18.68 -8.02
CA SER A 27 -1.66 19.20 -8.74
C SER A 27 -0.71 18.12 -9.28
N ILE A 28 -0.77 16.90 -8.75
CA ILE A 28 0.04 15.75 -9.21
C ILE A 28 -0.78 14.72 -10.00
N TRP A 29 -2.08 14.95 -10.16
CA TRP A 29 -2.95 14.06 -10.93
C TRP A 29 -2.57 14.06 -12.40
N THR A 30 -2.58 12.87 -13.00
CA THR A 30 -2.37 12.72 -14.44
C THR A 30 -3.70 12.56 -15.16
N PRO A 31 -3.75 12.65 -16.51
CA PRO A 31 -4.97 12.33 -17.27
C PRO A 31 -5.51 10.92 -17.02
N SER A 32 -4.62 9.99 -16.59
CA SER A 32 -4.98 8.60 -16.26
C SER A 32 -5.37 8.39 -14.79
N GLY A 33 -5.39 9.44 -13.99
CA GLY A 33 -5.75 9.41 -12.56
C GLY A 33 -4.58 9.68 -11.61
N SER A 34 -4.71 9.30 -10.35
CA SER A 34 -3.65 9.50 -9.37
C SER A 34 -2.41 8.65 -9.70
N PRO A 35 -1.19 9.19 -9.59
CA PRO A 35 0.04 8.43 -9.83
C PRO A 35 0.11 7.14 -9.01
N LEU A 36 -0.34 7.18 -7.74
CA LEU A 36 -0.38 6.00 -6.89
C LEU A 36 -1.21 4.86 -7.53
N LEU A 37 -2.42 5.16 -7.98
CA LEU A 37 -3.30 4.15 -8.58
C LEU A 37 -2.77 3.66 -9.92
N VAL A 38 -2.28 4.57 -10.76
CA VAL A 38 -1.72 4.23 -12.09
C VAL A 38 -0.51 3.30 -11.94
N ILE A 39 0.44 3.66 -11.08
CA ILE A 39 1.64 2.86 -10.83
C ILE A 39 1.27 1.51 -10.18
N SER A 40 0.33 1.50 -9.22
CA SER A 40 -0.10 0.25 -8.59
C SER A 40 -0.77 -0.71 -9.58
N LYS A 41 -1.53 -0.21 -10.55
CA LYS A 41 -2.09 -1.03 -11.64
C LYS A 41 -0.98 -1.62 -12.51
N GLN A 42 0.00 -0.83 -12.91
CA GLN A 42 1.16 -1.31 -13.67
C GLN A 42 1.96 -2.37 -12.91
N GLN A 43 2.19 -2.17 -11.62
CA GLN A 43 2.83 -3.17 -10.76
C GLN A 43 2.02 -4.46 -10.69
N LYS A 44 0.70 -4.36 -10.50
CA LYS A 44 -0.20 -5.53 -10.50
C LYS A 44 -0.10 -6.31 -11.81
N GLU A 45 -0.11 -5.64 -12.96
CA GLU A 45 0.01 -6.26 -14.27
C GLU A 45 1.36 -6.94 -14.47
N ALA A 46 2.45 -6.28 -14.06
CA ALA A 46 3.80 -6.85 -14.14
C ALA A 46 3.95 -8.10 -13.26
N VAL A 47 3.43 -8.06 -12.03
CA VAL A 47 3.43 -9.22 -11.11
C VAL A 47 2.56 -10.34 -11.68
N ALA A 48 1.37 -10.03 -12.19
CA ALA A 48 0.47 -11.04 -12.77
C ALA A 48 1.14 -11.75 -13.95
N LYS A 49 1.80 -10.99 -14.84
CA LYS A 49 2.55 -11.55 -15.97
C LYS A 49 3.67 -12.47 -15.50
N ALA A 50 4.52 -12.01 -14.58
CA ALA A 50 5.64 -12.80 -14.09
C ALA A 50 5.20 -14.09 -13.36
N LEU A 51 4.07 -14.05 -12.65
CA LEU A 51 3.51 -15.22 -11.99
C LEU A 51 2.85 -16.17 -12.99
N ALA A 52 2.16 -15.66 -14.02
CA ALA A 52 1.60 -16.50 -15.08
C ALA A 52 2.68 -17.25 -15.87
N GLU A 53 3.80 -16.61 -16.16
CA GLU A 53 4.96 -17.26 -16.82
C GLU A 53 5.52 -18.42 -15.99
N LYS A 54 5.45 -18.34 -14.64
CA LYS A 54 6.02 -19.35 -13.74
C LYS A 54 5.02 -20.42 -13.31
N TYR A 55 3.75 -20.05 -13.13
CA TYR A 55 2.74 -20.90 -12.50
C TYR A 55 1.48 -21.10 -13.36
N GLY A 56 1.45 -20.56 -14.59
CA GLY A 56 0.27 -20.62 -15.44
C GLY A 56 -0.93 -19.85 -14.87
N ASP A 57 -2.12 -20.36 -15.12
CA ASP A 57 -3.39 -19.74 -14.70
C ASP A 57 -3.79 -20.02 -13.24
N ASP A 58 -2.99 -20.80 -12.51
CA ASP A 58 -3.29 -21.19 -11.12
C ASP A 58 -3.17 -20.04 -10.12
N VAL A 59 -2.53 -18.93 -10.51
CA VAL A 59 -2.34 -17.75 -9.65
C VAL A 59 -3.18 -16.58 -10.14
N LYS A 60 -4.03 -16.06 -9.27
CA LYS A 60 -4.80 -14.82 -9.51
C LYS A 60 -4.16 -13.67 -8.74
N VAL A 61 -3.98 -12.54 -9.39
CA VAL A 61 -3.41 -11.33 -8.78
C VAL A 61 -4.45 -10.23 -8.75
N GLU A 62 -4.77 -9.77 -7.55
CA GLU A 62 -5.70 -8.67 -7.33
C GLU A 62 -4.99 -7.46 -6.69
N LEU A 63 -5.34 -6.28 -7.17
CA LEU A 63 -4.95 -5.01 -6.55
C LEU A 63 -6.03 -4.58 -5.58
N ALA A 64 -5.60 -4.14 -4.40
CA ALA A 64 -6.48 -3.53 -3.42
C ALA A 64 -5.83 -2.30 -2.79
N MET A 65 -6.64 -1.28 -2.53
CA MET A 65 -6.22 -0.08 -1.83
C MET A 65 -6.77 -0.13 -0.40
N ARG A 66 -5.95 0.31 0.59
CA ARG A 66 -6.44 0.40 1.97
C ARG A 66 -7.54 1.46 2.10
N TYR A 67 -7.44 2.52 1.33
CA TYR A 67 -8.41 3.60 1.24
C TYR A 67 -8.70 3.91 -0.24
N GLY A 68 -9.96 4.06 -0.61
CA GLY A 68 -10.38 4.27 -2.00
C GLY A 68 -10.53 2.98 -2.80
N GLU A 69 -10.58 3.12 -4.11
CA GLU A 69 -10.85 2.03 -5.06
C GLU A 69 -9.57 1.57 -5.80
N PRO A 70 -9.48 0.25 -6.13
CA PRO A 70 -10.36 -0.86 -5.74
C PRO A 70 -10.21 -1.21 -4.25
N THR A 71 -11.31 -1.55 -3.58
CA THR A 71 -11.27 -1.85 -2.14
C THR A 71 -10.68 -3.24 -1.83
N ILE A 72 -10.18 -3.43 -0.60
CA ILE A 72 -9.77 -4.75 -0.10
C ILE A 72 -10.94 -5.73 -0.15
N ASN A 73 -12.14 -5.30 0.18
CA ASN A 73 -13.33 -6.15 0.16
C ASN A 73 -13.62 -6.67 -1.24
N ASP A 74 -13.62 -5.80 -2.26
CA ASP A 74 -13.90 -6.19 -3.64
C ASP A 74 -12.85 -7.14 -4.20
N ALA A 75 -11.57 -6.89 -3.89
CA ALA A 75 -10.49 -7.77 -4.30
C ALA A 75 -10.63 -9.16 -3.66
N LEU A 76 -10.95 -9.23 -2.38
CA LEU A 76 -11.18 -10.49 -1.66
C LEU A 76 -12.43 -11.21 -2.17
N ASP A 77 -13.52 -10.49 -2.51
CA ASP A 77 -14.72 -11.09 -3.10
C ASP A 77 -14.41 -11.73 -4.46
N ARG A 78 -13.60 -11.08 -5.31
CA ARG A 78 -13.15 -11.67 -6.58
C ARG A 78 -12.30 -12.93 -6.37
N LEU A 79 -11.39 -12.93 -5.39
CA LEU A 79 -10.60 -14.11 -5.05
C LEU A 79 -11.48 -15.24 -4.49
N GLN A 80 -12.48 -14.93 -3.68
CA GLN A 80 -13.44 -15.91 -3.16
C GLN A 80 -14.26 -16.54 -4.28
N LEU A 81 -14.77 -15.73 -5.22
CA LEU A 81 -15.50 -16.21 -6.41
C LEU A 81 -14.62 -17.08 -7.31
N ALA A 82 -13.33 -16.81 -7.38
CA ALA A 82 -12.37 -17.62 -8.11
C ALA A 82 -11.99 -18.93 -7.38
N GLY A 83 -12.53 -19.18 -6.19
CA GLY A 83 -12.33 -20.43 -5.45
C GLY A 83 -10.90 -20.63 -4.93
N VAL A 84 -10.15 -19.56 -4.65
CA VAL A 84 -8.76 -19.68 -4.21
C VAL A 84 -8.66 -20.33 -2.83
N SER A 85 -7.76 -21.30 -2.67
CA SER A 85 -7.52 -22.00 -1.41
C SER A 85 -6.46 -21.35 -0.52
N LYS A 86 -5.65 -20.46 -1.11
CA LYS A 86 -4.57 -19.75 -0.41
C LYS A 86 -4.50 -18.31 -0.90
N ILE A 87 -4.36 -17.39 0.05
CA ILE A 87 -4.15 -15.96 -0.21
C ILE A 87 -2.77 -15.56 0.31
N VAL A 88 -2.00 -14.88 -0.53
CA VAL A 88 -0.77 -14.19 -0.11
C VAL A 88 -1.05 -12.69 -0.18
N ALA A 89 -1.01 -12.02 0.95
CA ALA A 89 -1.18 -10.57 1.02
C ALA A 89 0.19 -9.90 1.14
N LEU A 90 0.49 -9.01 0.19
CA LEU A 90 1.71 -8.21 0.14
C LEU A 90 1.33 -6.72 0.20
N PRO A 91 1.31 -6.10 1.39
CA PRO A 91 1.20 -4.66 1.50
C PRO A 91 2.43 -4.00 0.87
N LEU A 92 2.22 -3.00 -0.02
CA LEU A 92 3.33 -2.32 -0.69
C LEU A 92 3.96 -1.24 0.21
N TYR A 93 4.15 -1.58 1.48
CA TYR A 93 4.89 -0.82 2.49
C TYR A 93 6.09 -1.65 2.91
N PRO A 94 7.33 -1.26 2.51
CA PRO A 94 8.52 -2.06 2.77
C PRO A 94 8.81 -2.25 4.26
N GLN A 95 8.62 -1.18 5.07
CA GLN A 95 8.70 -1.25 6.53
C GLN A 95 7.32 -1.50 7.13
N TYR A 96 7.28 -2.27 8.21
CA TYR A 96 6.07 -2.38 9.02
C TYR A 96 5.74 -1.05 9.68
N ALA A 97 4.46 -0.76 9.80
CA ALA A 97 3.91 0.22 10.72
C ALA A 97 2.43 -0.10 10.98
N GLY A 98 2.00 0.01 12.23
CA GLY A 98 0.63 -0.28 12.63
C GLY A 98 -0.43 0.44 11.79
N PRO A 99 -0.30 1.78 11.53
CA PRO A 99 -1.25 2.52 10.70
C PRO A 99 -1.29 2.10 9.21
N THR A 100 -0.29 1.40 8.71
CA THR A 100 -0.18 0.97 7.30
C THR A 100 -0.35 -0.53 7.14
N VAL A 101 0.70 -1.29 7.44
CA VAL A 101 0.73 -2.75 7.31
C VAL A 101 -0.28 -3.39 8.27
N GLY A 102 -0.27 -3.01 9.57
CA GLY A 102 -1.22 -3.51 10.56
C GLY A 102 -2.67 -3.20 10.18
N SER A 103 -2.95 -1.96 9.77
CA SER A 103 -4.29 -1.56 9.30
C SER A 103 -4.75 -2.35 8.05
N SER A 104 -3.82 -2.73 7.17
CA SER A 104 -4.14 -3.56 6.00
C SER A 104 -4.47 -4.99 6.42
N PHE A 105 -3.73 -5.54 7.37
CA PHE A 105 -4.01 -6.84 7.97
C PHE A 105 -5.41 -6.88 8.59
N ASP A 106 -5.75 -5.88 9.42
CA ASP A 106 -7.07 -5.77 10.05
C ASP A 106 -8.20 -5.78 9.02
N ALA A 107 -8.07 -5.02 7.93
CA ALA A 107 -9.08 -4.96 6.89
C ALA A 107 -9.25 -6.32 6.19
N ILE A 108 -8.17 -7.02 5.87
CA ILE A 108 -8.20 -8.34 5.24
C ILE A 108 -8.87 -9.36 6.18
N VAL A 109 -8.42 -9.44 7.43
CA VAL A 109 -8.96 -10.40 8.41
C VAL A 109 -10.43 -10.11 8.71
N ASN A 110 -10.80 -8.83 8.83
CA ASN A 110 -12.19 -8.43 9.06
C ASN A 110 -13.12 -8.87 7.92
N LYS A 111 -12.66 -8.94 6.69
CA LYS A 111 -13.42 -9.48 5.56
C LYS A 111 -13.43 -11.01 5.57
N ILE A 112 -12.26 -11.65 5.67
CA ILE A 112 -12.14 -13.11 5.58
C ILE A 112 -12.90 -13.83 6.69
N LYS A 113 -12.92 -13.29 7.91
CA LYS A 113 -13.67 -13.90 9.04
C LYS A 113 -15.19 -13.99 8.82
N THR A 114 -15.73 -13.30 7.81
CA THR A 114 -17.15 -13.39 7.45
C THR A 114 -17.45 -14.54 6.49
N TRP A 115 -16.42 -15.22 5.98
CA TRP A 115 -16.57 -16.33 5.06
C TRP A 115 -16.87 -17.63 5.80
N CYS A 116 -17.72 -18.49 5.20
CA CYS A 116 -17.98 -19.82 5.76
C CYS A 116 -16.75 -20.72 5.69
N TRP A 117 -15.91 -20.55 4.66
CA TRP A 117 -14.65 -21.27 4.49
C TRP A 117 -13.50 -20.27 4.43
N ILE A 118 -12.53 -20.44 5.30
CA ILE A 118 -11.39 -19.51 5.42
C ILE A 118 -10.19 -20.11 4.67
N PRO A 119 -9.65 -19.43 3.64
CA PRO A 119 -8.45 -19.87 2.94
C PRO A 119 -7.21 -19.74 3.82
N SER A 120 -6.14 -20.46 3.48
CA SER A 120 -4.84 -20.22 4.10
C SER A 120 -4.38 -18.80 3.79
N LEU A 121 -4.03 -18.02 4.80
CA LEU A 121 -3.55 -16.65 4.66
C LEU A 121 -2.05 -16.57 5.00
N SER A 122 -1.24 -16.14 4.04
CA SER A 122 0.14 -15.70 4.26
C SER A 122 0.19 -14.19 4.16
N PHE A 123 0.68 -13.53 5.20
CA PHE A 123 0.77 -12.06 5.24
C PHE A 123 2.24 -11.64 5.36
N ILE A 124 2.69 -10.78 4.43
CA ILE A 124 4.06 -10.28 4.39
C ILE A 124 4.09 -8.94 5.15
N SER A 125 4.69 -8.94 6.34
CA SER A 125 4.73 -7.77 7.23
C SER A 125 5.82 -6.76 6.90
N GLY A 126 6.87 -7.16 6.18
CA GLY A 126 7.95 -6.26 5.78
C GLY A 126 8.93 -6.94 4.83
N TYR A 127 9.63 -6.12 4.05
CA TYR A 127 10.66 -6.57 3.09
C TYR A 127 11.71 -5.48 2.82
N HIS A 128 11.86 -4.54 3.75
CA HIS A 128 12.75 -3.37 3.63
C HIS A 128 14.23 -3.75 3.52
N ASP A 129 14.60 -4.91 4.05
CA ASP A 129 15.96 -5.47 4.03
C ASP A 129 16.14 -6.55 2.95
N ASN A 130 15.12 -6.80 2.12
CA ASN A 130 15.23 -7.77 1.04
C ASN A 130 16.24 -7.27 -0.02
N PRO A 131 17.28 -8.05 -0.36
CA PRO A 131 18.30 -7.62 -1.31
C PRO A 131 17.74 -7.16 -2.66
N LYS A 132 16.73 -7.87 -3.20
CA LYS A 132 16.09 -7.50 -4.49
C LYS A 132 15.34 -6.18 -4.41
N TYR A 133 14.77 -5.85 -3.26
CA TYR A 133 14.15 -4.55 -3.05
C TYR A 133 15.20 -3.44 -3.00
N ILE A 134 16.32 -3.67 -2.30
CA ILE A 134 17.44 -2.72 -2.23
C ILE A 134 18.05 -2.53 -3.62
N ASP A 135 18.26 -3.60 -4.38
CA ASP A 135 18.75 -3.53 -5.76
C ASP A 135 17.82 -2.70 -6.65
N ALA A 136 16.50 -2.89 -6.53
CA ALA A 136 15.53 -2.11 -7.29
C ALA A 136 15.57 -0.62 -6.95
N LEU A 137 15.75 -0.26 -5.67
CA LEU A 137 15.97 1.14 -5.25
C LEU A 137 17.27 1.70 -5.83
N ALA A 138 18.37 0.96 -5.73
CA ALA A 138 19.65 1.38 -6.27
C ALA A 138 19.59 1.59 -7.79
N LEU A 139 18.94 0.68 -8.52
CA LEU A 139 18.72 0.81 -9.96
C LEU A 139 17.91 2.08 -10.30
N SER A 140 16.87 2.40 -9.53
CA SER A 140 16.08 3.61 -9.78
C SER A 140 16.88 4.90 -9.58
N VAL A 141 17.73 4.93 -8.54
CA VAL A 141 18.64 6.06 -8.28
C VAL A 141 19.71 6.19 -9.37
N ASN A 142 20.35 5.08 -9.75
CA ASN A 142 21.39 5.07 -10.77
C ASN A 142 20.82 5.52 -12.12
N LYS A 143 19.66 5.05 -12.52
CA LYS A 143 18.97 5.49 -13.73
C LYS A 143 18.72 7.00 -13.73
N HIS A 144 18.25 7.55 -12.61
CA HIS A 144 18.06 8.99 -12.48
C HIS A 144 19.38 9.77 -12.61
N ILE A 145 20.47 9.26 -12.04
CA ILE A 145 21.81 9.87 -12.15
C ILE A 145 22.32 9.81 -13.60
N GLU A 146 22.09 8.72 -14.31
CA GLU A 146 22.45 8.59 -15.72
C GLU A 146 21.71 9.60 -16.61
N GLU A 147 20.43 9.83 -16.35
CA GLU A 147 19.58 10.73 -17.12
C GLU A 147 19.79 12.21 -16.78
N HIS A 148 20.14 12.56 -15.54
CA HIS A 148 20.15 13.94 -15.05
C HIS A 148 21.52 14.40 -14.50
N GLY A 149 22.51 13.52 -14.47
CA GLY A 149 23.82 13.78 -13.88
C GLY A 149 23.88 13.49 -12.38
N LYS A 150 25.11 13.37 -11.87
CA LYS A 150 25.37 13.04 -10.46
C LYS A 150 25.04 14.24 -9.56
N PRO A 151 24.15 14.07 -8.56
CA PRO A 151 23.85 15.13 -7.60
C PRO A 151 24.98 15.31 -6.59
N ASP A 152 25.12 16.50 -6.04
CA ASP A 152 26.04 16.77 -4.92
C ASP A 152 25.61 16.06 -3.64
N LYS A 153 24.30 15.88 -3.45
CA LYS A 153 23.72 15.21 -2.28
C LYS A 153 22.46 14.42 -2.65
N LEU A 154 22.34 13.24 -2.08
CA LEU A 154 21.12 12.44 -2.10
C LEU A 154 20.38 12.63 -0.76
N VAL A 155 19.14 13.08 -0.81
CA VAL A 155 18.31 13.27 0.37
C VAL A 155 17.26 12.14 0.41
N LEU A 156 17.29 11.34 1.48
CA LEU A 156 16.28 10.31 1.76
C LEU A 156 15.23 10.90 2.72
N SER A 157 13.96 10.83 2.33
CA SER A 157 12.85 11.35 3.13
C SER A 157 11.90 10.22 3.50
N PHE A 158 11.62 10.09 4.78
CA PHE A 158 10.69 9.10 5.33
C PHE A 158 9.57 9.79 6.11
N HIS A 159 8.40 9.14 6.16
CA HIS A 159 7.32 9.61 7.01
C HIS A 159 7.66 9.37 8.49
N GLY A 160 7.55 10.41 9.32
CA GLY A 160 7.76 10.29 10.76
C GLY A 160 6.64 9.54 11.45
N MET A 161 7.00 8.71 12.41
CA MET A 161 6.06 7.99 13.27
C MET A 161 6.17 8.49 14.73
N PRO A 162 5.07 8.58 15.49
CA PRO A 162 5.13 8.87 16.91
C PRO A 162 5.94 7.82 17.67
N LYS A 163 6.83 8.27 18.55
CA LYS A 163 7.77 7.38 19.27
C LYS A 163 7.08 6.25 20.05
N TYR A 164 5.88 6.49 20.56
CA TYR A 164 5.13 5.47 21.30
C TYR A 164 4.82 4.20 20.48
N PHE A 165 4.76 4.26 19.15
CA PHE A 165 4.59 3.07 18.32
C PHE A 165 5.81 2.13 18.48
N LEU A 166 7.02 2.69 18.47
CA LEU A 166 8.25 1.92 18.69
C LEU A 166 8.27 1.27 20.08
N GLU A 167 7.77 1.98 21.10
CA GLU A 167 7.68 1.48 22.47
C GLU A 167 6.65 0.34 22.61
N GLN A 168 5.70 0.23 21.68
CA GLN A 168 4.70 -0.85 21.60
C GLN A 168 5.08 -1.96 20.63
N GLY A 169 6.28 -1.94 20.06
CA GLY A 169 6.79 -3.01 19.21
C GLY A 169 6.55 -2.82 17.71
N ASP A 170 6.22 -1.59 17.30
CA ASP A 170 6.10 -1.23 15.87
C ASP A 170 7.47 -1.02 15.23
#